data_c2d2f65272139d661f87d9829c2a5539
#
_entry.id   c2d2f65272139d661f87d9829c2a5539
#
_cell.length_a   1.000
_cell.length_b   1.000
_cell.length_c   1.000
_cell.angle_alpha   90.00
_cell.angle_beta   90.00
_cell.angle_gamma   90.00
#
_symmetry.space_group_name_H-M   'P 1'
#
loop_
_entity.id
_entity.type
_entity.pdbx_description
1 polymer ?
#
loop_
_entity_poly.entity_id
_entity_poly.type
_entity_poly.pdbx_seq_one_letter_code
_entity_poly.pdbx_strand_id
1 'polypeptide(L)'
;RLVGSEMCIRDSWCGMLYRMYSRWADKKGFTLEVLDYLDGDEAGIKSVTFQVNGTNAYGYLKSEKGVHRLVRISPFNAAGKRQTSFVSCDVMPDIKKDLDVEINDDEIRIDTYRSSGAGGQHINKTSSAIRITHYPTGIVVQCQNERSQHMNKDKAMQMLKAKLYLLKQQEAEEKLSGIRGEVTDIGWGNQIRSYVMQPYTMVKDHRT
;
A
#
# COMPACT_ATOMS: atom_id res chain seq x y z
N ARG A 1 -7.39 31.76 19.30
CA ARG A 1 -7.65 31.05 18.03
C ARG A 1 -6.37 31.02 17.18
N LEU A 2 -5.49 30.07 17.44
CA LEU A 2 -4.20 29.87 16.73
C LEU A 2 -4.20 28.61 15.85
N VAL A 3 -5.36 28.10 15.46
CA VAL A 3 -5.48 26.81 14.75
C VAL A 3 -5.07 26.90 13.26
N GLY A 4 -5.24 28.05 12.62
CA GLY A 4 -4.95 28.20 11.19
C GLY A 4 -3.46 28.31 10.85
N SER A 5 -2.65 29.00 11.66
CA SER A 5 -1.25 29.26 11.33
C SER A 5 -0.34 28.02 11.46
N GLU A 6 -0.64 27.10 12.38
CA GLU A 6 0.15 25.87 12.52
C GLU A 6 -0.11 24.87 11.39
N MET A 7 -1.34 24.80 10.87
CA MET A 7 -1.69 23.97 9.74
C MET A 7 -1.00 24.43 8.45
N CYS A 8 -1.06 25.70 8.13
CA CYS A 8 -0.38 26.28 6.96
C CYS A 8 1.15 26.07 6.96
N ILE A 9 1.77 26.10 8.16
CA ILE A 9 3.20 25.88 8.29
C ILE A 9 3.57 24.43 7.98
N ARG A 10 2.78 23.47 8.44
CA ARG A 10 2.96 22.05 8.18
C ARG A 10 2.75 21.73 6.70
N ASP A 11 1.68 22.25 6.11
CA ASP A 11 1.32 22.02 4.71
C ASP A 11 2.38 22.60 3.77
N SER A 12 2.93 23.78 4.13
CA SER A 12 4.07 24.37 3.40
C SER A 12 5.33 23.49 3.52
N TRP A 13 5.59 22.84 4.67
CA TRP A 13 6.72 21.94 4.85
C TRP A 13 6.58 20.68 3.98
N CYS A 14 5.39 20.09 3.91
CA CYS A 14 5.11 18.97 3.02
C CYS A 14 5.41 19.31 1.56
N GLY A 15 4.99 20.47 1.10
CA GLY A 15 5.30 20.98 -0.24
C GLY A 15 6.80 21.18 -0.51
N MET A 16 7.57 21.62 0.49
CA MET A 16 9.02 21.75 0.37
C MET A 16 9.71 20.38 0.26
N LEU A 17 9.30 19.39 1.06
CA LEU A 17 9.83 18.05 0.97
C LEU A 17 9.49 17.40 -0.38
N TYR A 18 8.25 17.51 -0.83
CA TYR A 18 7.84 17.01 -2.14
C TYR A 18 8.71 17.60 -3.27
N ARG A 19 8.91 18.91 -3.25
CA ARG A 19 9.78 19.58 -4.23
C ARG A 19 11.23 19.11 -4.15
N MET A 20 11.74 18.86 -2.95
CA MET A 20 13.09 18.32 -2.76
C MET A 20 13.24 16.95 -3.39
N TYR A 21 12.30 16.04 -3.14
CA TYR A 21 12.32 14.70 -3.73
C TYR A 21 12.08 14.71 -5.24
N SER A 22 11.21 15.58 -5.75
CA SER A 22 10.99 15.74 -7.19
C SER A 22 12.28 16.15 -7.91
N ARG A 23 12.97 17.18 -7.41
CA ARG A 23 14.24 17.63 -7.96
C ARG A 23 15.34 16.58 -7.85
N TRP A 24 15.33 15.80 -6.78
CA TRP A 24 16.28 14.70 -6.63
C TRP A 24 16.00 13.59 -7.66
N ALA A 25 14.75 13.22 -7.88
CA ALA A 25 14.35 12.25 -8.87
C ALA A 25 14.75 12.68 -10.28
N ASP A 26 14.45 13.94 -10.65
CA ASP A 26 14.87 14.53 -11.94
C ASP A 26 16.38 14.48 -12.13
N LYS A 27 17.15 14.85 -11.10
CA LYS A 27 18.63 14.82 -11.15
C LYS A 27 19.19 13.40 -11.32
N LYS A 28 18.48 12.40 -10.83
CA LYS A 28 18.84 10.98 -11.00
C LYS A 28 18.34 10.38 -12.31
N GLY A 29 17.54 11.12 -13.10
CA GLY A 29 16.90 10.63 -14.30
C GLY A 29 15.73 9.66 -14.02
N PHE A 30 15.13 9.75 -12.83
CA PHE A 30 13.95 8.96 -12.45
C PHE A 30 12.68 9.68 -12.90
N THR A 31 11.65 8.91 -13.26
CA THR A 31 10.33 9.49 -13.56
C THR A 31 9.49 9.51 -12.28
N LEU A 32 8.76 10.60 -12.08
CA LEU A 32 7.89 10.81 -10.94
C LEU A 32 6.45 10.95 -11.44
N GLU A 33 5.55 10.16 -10.84
CA GLU A 33 4.12 10.18 -11.13
C GLU A 33 3.35 10.46 -9.84
N VAL A 34 2.48 11.48 -9.85
CA VAL A 34 1.64 11.81 -8.70
C VAL A 34 0.40 10.93 -8.75
N LEU A 35 0.18 10.15 -7.70
CA LEU A 35 -0.96 9.24 -7.57
C LEU A 35 -2.11 9.88 -6.82
N ASP A 36 -1.81 10.67 -5.77
CA ASP A 36 -2.80 11.38 -4.98
C ASP A 36 -2.21 12.69 -4.47
N TYR A 37 -3.04 13.72 -4.44
CA TYR A 37 -2.62 15.05 -4.04
C TYR A 37 -3.76 15.78 -3.32
N LEU A 38 -3.51 16.15 -2.09
CA LEU A 38 -4.47 16.89 -1.27
C LEU A 38 -3.89 18.25 -0.91
N ASP A 39 -4.53 19.30 -1.40
CA ASP A 39 -4.18 20.68 -1.06
C ASP A 39 -4.38 20.97 0.44
N GLY A 40 -3.57 21.87 0.96
CA GLY A 40 -3.78 22.44 2.28
C GLY A 40 -4.98 23.41 2.29
N ASP A 41 -5.62 23.56 3.44
CA ASP A 41 -6.86 24.34 3.56
C ASP A 41 -6.67 25.83 3.22
N GLU A 42 -5.49 26.41 3.47
CA GLU A 42 -5.17 27.81 3.15
C GLU A 42 -3.98 27.93 2.20
N ALA A 43 -2.96 27.08 2.31
CA ALA A 43 -1.78 27.09 1.44
C ALA A 43 -0.94 25.83 1.66
N GLY A 44 -0.27 25.38 0.60
CA GLY A 44 0.66 24.25 0.64
C GLY A 44 -0.01 22.92 0.36
N ILE A 45 0.60 21.82 0.79
CA ILE A 45 0.17 20.44 0.53
C ILE A 45 -0.06 19.74 1.86
N LYS A 46 -1.27 19.25 2.08
CA LYS A 46 -1.65 18.48 3.27
C LYS A 46 -1.09 17.07 3.21
N SER A 47 -1.22 16.42 2.06
CA SER A 47 -0.61 15.12 1.78
C SER A 47 -0.36 14.97 0.28
N VAL A 48 0.66 14.21 -0.07
CA VAL A 48 0.94 13.83 -1.46
C VAL A 48 1.47 12.42 -1.50
N THR A 49 0.91 11.61 -2.39
CA THR A 49 1.39 10.27 -2.71
C THR A 49 1.91 10.28 -4.14
N PHE A 50 3.14 9.88 -4.33
CA PHE A 50 3.76 9.84 -5.64
C PHE A 50 4.63 8.60 -5.80
N GLN A 51 4.68 8.12 -7.02
CA GLN A 51 5.50 6.98 -7.43
C GLN A 51 6.79 7.49 -8.08
N VAL A 52 7.92 6.90 -7.70
CA VAL A 52 9.22 7.18 -8.32
C VAL A 52 9.68 5.92 -9.05
N ASN A 53 9.78 6.01 -10.37
CA ASN A 53 10.20 4.92 -11.22
C ASN A 53 11.67 5.11 -11.62
N GLY A 54 12.51 4.14 -11.27
CA GLY A 54 13.93 4.17 -11.62
C GLY A 54 14.67 2.99 -11.00
N THR A 55 15.85 2.71 -11.53
CA THR A 55 16.69 1.59 -11.07
C THR A 55 17.10 1.83 -9.61
N ASN A 56 16.75 0.88 -8.72
CA ASN A 56 17.01 0.95 -7.28
C ASN A 56 16.39 2.17 -6.56
N ALA A 57 15.32 2.79 -7.11
CA ALA A 57 14.66 3.94 -6.50
C ALA A 57 14.26 3.66 -5.04
N TYR A 58 13.66 2.50 -4.76
CA TYR A 58 13.32 2.09 -3.40
C TYR A 58 14.56 1.98 -2.49
N GLY A 59 15.68 1.42 -2.99
CA GLY A 59 16.92 1.29 -2.23
C GLY A 59 17.47 2.65 -1.74
N TYR A 60 17.34 3.69 -2.56
CA TYR A 60 17.72 5.06 -2.18
C TYR A 60 16.71 5.70 -1.21
N LEU A 61 15.42 5.54 -1.47
CA LEU A 61 14.38 6.25 -0.72
C LEU A 61 14.01 5.58 0.61
N LYS A 62 14.22 4.27 0.78
CA LYS A 62 13.87 3.55 2.02
C LYS A 62 14.45 4.18 3.28
N SER A 63 15.62 4.81 3.18
CA SER A 63 16.27 5.50 4.29
C SER A 63 15.61 6.86 4.63
N GLU A 64 14.77 7.39 3.77
CA GLU A 64 14.05 8.65 4.00
C GLU A 64 12.72 8.43 4.76
N LYS A 65 12.35 7.17 5.01
CA LYS A 65 11.18 6.84 5.81
C LYS A 65 11.34 7.30 7.24
N GLY A 66 10.37 8.07 7.73
CA GLY A 66 10.30 8.57 9.10
C GLY A 66 9.83 10.01 9.18
N VAL A 67 10.07 10.64 10.34
CA VAL A 67 9.62 12.00 10.62
C VAL A 67 10.72 13.02 10.28
N HIS A 68 10.37 14.02 9.50
CA HIS A 68 11.24 15.13 9.13
C HIS A 68 10.80 16.41 9.85
N ARG A 69 11.73 17.06 10.55
CA ARG A 69 11.52 18.26 11.32
C ARG A 69 12.06 19.48 10.60
N LEU A 70 11.24 20.52 10.44
CA LEU A 70 11.66 21.83 9.96
C LEU A 70 11.62 22.86 11.07
N VAL A 71 12.64 23.69 11.17
CA VAL A 71 12.69 24.86 12.03
C VAL A 71 12.99 26.08 11.20
N ARG A 72 12.02 27.01 11.11
CA ARG A 72 12.17 28.28 10.38
C ARG A 72 11.32 29.40 10.95
N ILE A 73 11.57 30.62 10.55
CA ILE A 73 10.62 31.72 10.71
C ILE A 73 9.48 31.50 9.70
N SER A 74 8.25 31.44 10.20
CA SER A 74 7.10 31.18 9.33
C SER A 74 6.77 32.41 8.48
N PRO A 75 6.64 32.24 7.14
CA PRO A 75 6.15 33.33 6.30
C PRO A 75 4.67 33.69 6.54
N PHE A 76 3.92 32.83 7.23
CA PHE A 76 2.51 33.02 7.56
C PHE A 76 2.30 33.66 8.93
N ASN A 77 3.36 33.95 9.68
CA ASN A 77 3.27 34.57 11.00
C ASN A 77 3.79 36.00 10.96
N ALA A 78 2.87 36.98 11.03
CA ALA A 78 3.21 38.40 11.03
C ALA A 78 4.17 38.82 12.17
N ALA A 79 4.22 38.08 13.28
CA ALA A 79 5.13 38.33 14.39
C ALA A 79 6.57 37.83 14.15
N GLY A 80 6.85 37.18 13.03
CA GLY A 80 8.18 36.69 12.67
C GLY A 80 8.74 35.62 13.65
N LYS A 81 7.89 34.91 14.37
CA LYS A 81 8.32 33.90 15.35
C LYS A 81 8.87 32.65 14.64
N ARG A 82 9.93 32.11 15.22
CA ARG A 82 10.51 30.83 14.82
C ARG A 82 9.58 29.71 15.23
N GLN A 83 9.25 28.84 14.28
CA GLN A 83 8.32 27.72 14.48
C GLN A 83 8.92 26.41 14.02
N THR A 84 8.40 25.31 14.57
CA THR A 84 8.81 23.95 14.25
C THR A 84 7.64 23.21 13.61
N SER A 85 7.89 22.52 12.50
CA SER A 85 6.91 21.68 11.80
C SER A 85 7.45 20.27 11.63
N PHE A 86 6.56 19.29 11.67
CA PHE A 86 6.86 17.88 11.45
C PHE A 86 6.03 17.35 10.30
N VAL A 87 6.66 16.54 9.44
CA VAL A 87 6.01 15.79 8.36
C VAL A 87 6.55 14.37 8.39
N SER A 88 5.64 13.40 8.26
CA SER A 88 6.01 12.00 8.11
C SER A 88 6.19 11.68 6.62
N CYS A 89 7.28 11.00 6.29
CA CYS A 89 7.54 10.42 4.99
C CYS A 89 7.43 8.90 5.12
N ASP A 90 6.53 8.28 4.38
CA ASP A 90 6.44 6.83 4.28
C ASP A 90 6.92 6.37 2.91
N VAL A 91 7.68 5.29 2.86
CA VAL A 91 8.27 4.76 1.63
C VAL A 91 7.99 3.28 1.55
N MET A 92 7.31 2.88 0.48
CA MET A 92 6.97 1.48 0.21
C MET A 92 7.44 1.07 -1.18
N PRO A 93 7.86 -0.19 -1.37
CA PRO A 93 8.11 -0.69 -2.71
C PRO A 93 6.79 -0.83 -3.46
N ASP A 94 6.80 -0.48 -4.75
CA ASP A 94 5.70 -0.82 -5.66
C ASP A 94 5.84 -2.30 -6.01
N ILE A 95 5.07 -3.14 -5.34
CA ILE A 95 4.91 -4.54 -5.71
C ILE A 95 3.85 -4.56 -6.79
N LYS A 96 4.28 -4.56 -8.06
CA LYS A 96 3.37 -4.81 -9.18
C LYS A 96 2.57 -6.06 -8.86
N LYS A 97 1.26 -5.89 -8.78
CA LYS A 97 0.30 -6.97 -8.56
C LYS A 97 0.18 -7.81 -9.83
N ASP A 98 1.20 -8.56 -10.20
CA ASP A 98 1.04 -9.74 -11.05
C ASP A 98 0.35 -10.81 -10.19
N LEU A 99 -0.92 -10.55 -9.87
CA LEU A 99 -1.81 -11.48 -9.21
C LEU A 99 -2.50 -12.37 -10.25
N ASP A 100 -1.78 -12.66 -11.35
CA ASP A 100 -2.26 -13.67 -12.28
C ASP A 100 -2.10 -15.04 -11.58
N VAL A 101 -3.25 -15.67 -11.33
CA VAL A 101 -3.31 -16.97 -10.69
C VAL A 101 -3.46 -17.97 -11.80
N GLU A 102 -2.33 -18.53 -12.23
CA GLU A 102 -2.32 -19.74 -13.06
C GLU A 102 -2.51 -20.96 -12.13
N ILE A 103 -3.43 -21.81 -12.47
CA ILE A 103 -3.70 -23.06 -11.77
C ILE A 103 -3.21 -24.19 -12.67
N ASN A 104 -2.19 -24.93 -12.22
CA ASN A 104 -1.72 -26.10 -12.93
C ASN A 104 -2.64 -27.29 -12.63
N ASP A 105 -3.01 -28.04 -13.65
CA ASP A 105 -3.88 -29.20 -13.48
C ASP A 105 -3.26 -30.29 -12.57
N ASP A 106 -1.94 -30.36 -12.49
CA ASP A 106 -1.21 -31.30 -11.61
C ASP A 106 -1.29 -30.90 -10.11
N GLU A 107 -1.64 -29.66 -9.80
CA GLU A 107 -1.75 -29.14 -8.43
C GLU A 107 -3.16 -29.27 -7.87
N ILE A 108 -4.11 -29.73 -8.67
CA ILE A 108 -5.50 -29.87 -8.27
C ILE A 108 -5.97 -31.30 -8.34
N ARG A 109 -6.84 -31.67 -7.42
CA ARG A 109 -7.58 -32.93 -7.44
C ARG A 109 -9.07 -32.61 -7.62
N ILE A 110 -9.69 -33.23 -8.60
CA ILE A 110 -11.11 -33.08 -8.90
C ILE A 110 -11.82 -34.37 -8.53
N ASP A 111 -12.69 -34.31 -7.54
CA ASP A 111 -13.52 -35.42 -7.10
C ASP A 111 -14.98 -35.16 -7.50
N THR A 112 -15.62 -36.16 -8.08
CA THR A 112 -17.05 -36.12 -8.39
C THR A 112 -17.83 -36.90 -7.33
N TYR A 113 -18.92 -36.33 -6.83
CA TYR A 113 -19.75 -37.00 -5.84
C TYR A 113 -21.25 -36.73 -6.09
N ARG A 114 -22.10 -37.51 -5.43
CA ARG A 114 -23.54 -37.31 -5.50
C ARG A 114 -23.96 -36.16 -4.63
N SER A 115 -24.68 -35.18 -5.20
CA SER A 115 -25.24 -34.11 -4.41
C SER A 115 -26.25 -34.64 -3.40
N SER A 116 -26.14 -34.22 -2.15
CA SER A 116 -27.14 -34.50 -1.11
C SER A 116 -28.00 -33.25 -0.93
N GLY A 117 -29.31 -33.36 -1.21
CA GLY A 117 -30.27 -32.28 -1.05
C GLY A 117 -31.71 -32.76 -1.19
N ALA A 118 -32.66 -32.01 -0.64
CA ALA A 118 -34.10 -32.26 -0.76
C ALA A 118 -34.58 -31.96 -2.19
N GLY A 119 -34.31 -32.87 -3.11
CA GLY A 119 -34.72 -32.75 -4.53
C GLY A 119 -35.04 -34.12 -5.07
N GLY A 120 -36.06 -34.22 -5.95
CA GLY A 120 -36.66 -35.45 -6.45
C GLY A 120 -35.68 -36.45 -7.04
N GLN A 121 -36.19 -37.61 -7.49
CA GLN A 121 -35.48 -38.83 -7.93
C GLN A 121 -34.30 -38.60 -8.91
N HIS A 122 -34.22 -37.44 -9.58
CA HIS A 122 -33.16 -37.15 -10.56
C HIS A 122 -31.85 -36.70 -9.90
N ILE A 123 -31.90 -36.04 -8.74
CA ILE A 123 -30.72 -35.50 -8.03
C ILE A 123 -29.92 -36.65 -7.39
N ASN A 124 -30.56 -37.72 -6.98
CA ASN A 124 -29.91 -38.84 -6.31
C ASN A 124 -29.27 -39.88 -7.26
N LYS A 125 -29.45 -39.73 -8.60
CA LYS A 125 -28.94 -40.68 -9.60
C LYS A 125 -27.70 -40.22 -10.33
N THR A 126 -27.42 -38.92 -10.39
CA THR A 126 -26.28 -38.36 -11.14
C THR A 126 -25.24 -37.74 -10.23
N SER A 127 -23.98 -38.16 -10.38
CA SER A 127 -22.83 -37.59 -9.66
C SER A 127 -22.42 -36.26 -10.35
N SER A 128 -23.25 -35.21 -10.18
CA SER A 128 -22.99 -33.89 -10.81
C SER A 128 -22.22 -32.92 -9.91
N ALA A 129 -22.12 -33.21 -8.62
CA ALA A 129 -21.38 -32.35 -7.69
C ALA A 129 -19.87 -32.54 -7.86
N ILE A 130 -19.15 -31.43 -7.80
CA ILE A 130 -17.70 -31.34 -7.97
C ILE A 130 -17.06 -30.79 -6.70
N ARG A 131 -15.98 -31.42 -6.28
CA ARG A 131 -15.06 -30.94 -5.26
C ARG A 131 -13.67 -30.80 -5.88
N ILE A 132 -13.06 -29.65 -5.72
CA ILE A 132 -11.69 -29.40 -6.17
C ILE A 132 -10.85 -29.12 -4.93
N THR A 133 -9.75 -29.84 -4.78
CA THR A 133 -8.75 -29.66 -3.73
C THR A 133 -7.47 -29.17 -4.38
N HIS A 134 -6.96 -28.05 -3.94
CA HIS A 134 -5.67 -27.52 -4.38
C HIS A 134 -4.60 -27.94 -3.40
N TYR A 135 -3.67 -28.79 -3.83
CA TYR A 135 -2.66 -29.39 -2.97
C TYR A 135 -1.72 -28.42 -2.26
N PRO A 136 -1.13 -27.41 -2.97
CA PRO A 136 -0.15 -26.52 -2.32
C PRO A 136 -0.72 -25.68 -1.19
N THR A 137 -2.00 -25.25 -1.30
CA THR A 137 -2.63 -24.37 -0.31
C THR A 137 -3.62 -25.08 0.59
N GLY A 138 -3.98 -26.34 0.29
CA GLY A 138 -5.01 -27.08 1.00
C GLY A 138 -6.44 -26.54 0.82
N ILE A 139 -6.65 -25.57 -0.10
CA ILE A 139 -7.96 -24.98 -0.33
C ILE A 139 -8.89 -25.99 -0.99
N VAL A 140 -10.07 -26.16 -0.42
CA VAL A 140 -11.13 -27.01 -0.95
C VAL A 140 -12.32 -26.15 -1.37
N VAL A 141 -12.82 -26.36 -2.57
CA VAL A 141 -14.04 -25.75 -3.12
C VAL A 141 -15.02 -26.83 -3.56
N GLN A 142 -16.31 -26.57 -3.42
CA GLN A 142 -17.36 -27.49 -3.80
C GLN A 142 -18.45 -26.74 -4.58
N CYS A 143 -18.95 -27.35 -5.65
CA CYS A 143 -20.08 -26.80 -6.43
C CYS A 143 -21.05 -27.94 -6.77
N GLN A 144 -22.33 -27.72 -6.47
CA GLN A 144 -23.40 -28.67 -6.75
C GLN A 144 -24.68 -28.02 -7.27
N ASN A 145 -24.64 -26.71 -7.59
CA ASN A 145 -25.83 -25.92 -7.89
C ASN A 145 -26.39 -26.17 -9.29
N GLU A 146 -25.56 -26.70 -10.19
CA GLU A 146 -25.97 -26.92 -11.58
C GLU A 146 -26.26 -28.39 -11.86
N ARG A 147 -27.13 -28.65 -12.84
CA ARG A 147 -27.46 -30.01 -13.29
C ARG A 147 -26.33 -30.64 -14.10
N SER A 148 -25.47 -29.85 -14.71
CA SER A 148 -24.34 -30.30 -15.54
C SER A 148 -23.07 -30.37 -14.70
N GLN A 149 -22.40 -31.50 -14.75
CA GLN A 149 -21.08 -31.71 -14.13
C GLN A 149 -20.03 -30.71 -14.67
N HIS A 150 -20.07 -30.41 -15.98
CA HIS A 150 -19.16 -29.45 -16.60
C HIS A 150 -19.36 -28.05 -16.04
N MET A 151 -20.59 -27.58 -15.93
CA MET A 151 -20.90 -26.25 -15.36
C MET A 151 -20.47 -26.15 -13.88
N ASN A 152 -20.64 -27.23 -13.11
CA ASN A 152 -20.16 -27.26 -11.72
C ASN A 152 -18.64 -27.24 -11.64
N LYS A 153 -17.92 -27.89 -12.58
CA LYS A 153 -16.45 -27.84 -12.69
C LYS A 153 -15.97 -26.41 -12.98
N ASP A 154 -16.57 -25.76 -13.98
CA ASP A 154 -16.18 -24.39 -14.37
C ASP A 154 -16.41 -23.39 -13.22
N LYS A 155 -17.56 -23.48 -12.54
CA LYS A 155 -17.85 -22.66 -11.37
C LYS A 155 -16.90 -22.95 -10.20
N ALA A 156 -16.61 -24.20 -9.94
CA ALA A 156 -15.67 -24.59 -8.89
C ALA A 156 -14.25 -24.06 -9.20
N MET A 157 -13.80 -24.11 -10.46
CA MET A 157 -12.53 -23.52 -10.90
C MET A 157 -12.51 -21.99 -10.71
N GLN A 158 -13.58 -21.29 -11.04
CA GLN A 158 -13.70 -19.85 -10.80
C GLN A 158 -13.65 -19.53 -9.30
N MET A 159 -14.34 -20.32 -8.45
CA MET A 159 -14.30 -20.16 -7.00
C MET A 159 -12.89 -20.41 -6.44
N LEU A 160 -12.18 -21.42 -6.94
CA LEU A 160 -10.80 -21.70 -6.55
C LEU A 160 -9.88 -20.53 -6.94
N LYS A 161 -9.99 -20.03 -8.17
CA LYS A 161 -9.23 -18.87 -8.64
C LYS A 161 -9.45 -17.65 -7.76
N ALA A 162 -10.69 -17.35 -7.41
CA ALA A 162 -11.03 -16.23 -6.53
C ALA A 162 -10.43 -16.40 -5.12
N LYS A 163 -10.47 -17.61 -4.54
CA LYS A 163 -9.87 -17.88 -3.23
C LYS A 163 -8.35 -17.78 -3.24
N LEU A 164 -7.70 -18.31 -4.27
CA LEU A 164 -6.24 -18.21 -4.43
C LEU A 164 -5.80 -16.74 -4.63
N TYR A 165 -6.59 -15.95 -5.38
CA TYR A 165 -6.34 -14.52 -5.53
C TYR A 165 -6.38 -13.79 -4.19
N LEU A 166 -7.40 -14.04 -3.36
CA LEU A 166 -7.50 -13.45 -2.02
C LEU A 166 -6.33 -13.86 -1.12
N LEU A 167 -5.92 -15.12 -1.17
CA LEU A 167 -4.77 -15.60 -0.39
C LEU A 167 -3.47 -14.89 -0.82
N LYS A 168 -3.20 -14.80 -2.13
CA LYS A 168 -2.04 -14.05 -2.65
C LYS A 168 -2.10 -12.57 -2.25
N GLN A 169 -3.29 -11.96 -2.23
CA GLN A 169 -3.46 -10.59 -1.79
C GLN A 169 -3.12 -10.43 -0.30
N GLN A 170 -3.58 -11.34 0.56
CA GLN A 170 -3.26 -11.34 1.98
C GLN A 170 -1.75 -11.51 2.22
N GLU A 171 -1.10 -12.45 1.54
CA GLU A 171 0.35 -12.64 1.62
C GLU A 171 1.13 -11.39 1.18
N ALA A 172 0.65 -10.71 0.12
CA ALA A 172 1.26 -9.47 -0.34
C ALA A 172 1.08 -8.34 0.69
N GLU A 173 -0.09 -8.24 1.32
CA GLU A 173 -0.36 -7.26 2.39
C GLU A 173 0.46 -7.53 3.65
N GLU A 174 0.62 -8.79 4.06
CA GLU A 174 1.47 -9.19 5.18
C GLU A 174 2.95 -8.86 4.91
N LYS A 175 3.45 -9.14 3.71
CA LYS A 175 4.80 -8.73 3.30
C LYS A 175 4.98 -7.23 3.33
N LEU A 176 3.99 -6.46 2.85
CA LEU A 176 4.00 -5.00 2.90
C LEU A 176 3.95 -4.49 4.33
N SER A 177 3.14 -5.06 5.21
CA SER A 177 3.06 -4.67 6.62
C SER A 177 4.38 -4.95 7.36
N GLY A 178 5.03 -6.07 7.08
CA GLY A 178 6.36 -6.40 7.61
C GLY A 178 7.44 -5.40 7.15
N ILE A 179 7.36 -4.90 5.91
CA ILE A 179 8.26 -3.85 5.38
C ILE A 179 7.90 -2.47 5.95
N ARG A 180 6.61 -2.22 6.18
CA ARG A 180 6.12 -0.94 6.70
C ARG A 180 6.65 -0.64 8.11
N GLY A 181 6.82 -1.67 8.97
CA GLY A 181 7.22 -1.52 10.35
C GLY A 181 6.22 -0.71 11.18
N GLU A 182 6.56 -0.42 12.43
CA GLU A 182 5.73 0.41 13.31
C GLU A 182 5.65 1.85 12.80
N VAL A 183 4.43 2.40 12.77
CA VAL A 183 4.20 3.81 12.48
C VAL A 183 4.60 4.61 13.71
N THR A 184 5.70 5.33 13.62
CA THR A 184 6.17 6.21 14.70
C THR A 184 5.30 7.48 14.77
N ASP A 185 4.93 7.89 15.97
CA ASP A 185 4.18 9.13 16.21
C ASP A 185 4.90 10.35 15.60
N ILE A 186 4.12 11.21 14.94
CA ILE A 186 4.63 12.44 14.34
C ILE A 186 4.83 13.48 15.44
N GLY A 187 6.05 13.55 16.04
CA GLY A 187 6.31 14.44 17.15
C GLY A 187 7.76 14.53 17.55
N TRP A 188 7.97 15.16 18.69
CA TRP A 188 9.29 15.33 19.29
C TRP A 188 9.91 13.97 19.69
N GLY A 189 11.18 13.81 19.40
CA GLY A 189 11.93 12.57 19.72
C GLY A 189 12.00 11.55 18.60
N ASN A 190 11.04 11.55 17.69
CA ASN A 190 10.93 10.55 16.61
C ASN A 190 11.48 11.04 15.26
N GLN A 191 12.04 12.25 15.20
CA GLN A 191 12.57 12.79 13.96
C GLN A 191 13.86 12.07 13.52
N ILE A 192 13.88 11.62 12.26
CA ILE A 192 15.10 11.05 11.64
C ILE A 192 16.04 12.15 11.16
N ARG A 193 15.49 13.30 10.71
CA ARG A 193 16.27 14.41 10.20
C ARG A 193 15.65 15.76 10.57
N SER A 194 16.51 16.72 10.91
CA SER A 194 16.14 18.11 11.23
C SER A 194 16.74 19.06 10.22
N TYR A 195 15.89 19.97 9.74
CA TYR A 195 16.26 21.07 8.84
C TYR A 195 16.05 22.38 9.60
N VAL A 196 17.11 23.12 9.82
CA VAL A 196 17.07 24.44 10.45
C VAL A 196 17.44 25.46 9.40
N MET A 197 16.59 26.48 9.18
CA MET A 197 16.81 27.52 8.18
C MET A 197 17.14 28.88 8.81
N GLN A 198 16.81 29.09 10.07
CA GLN A 198 17.09 30.34 10.80
C GLN A 198 17.33 30.04 12.29
N PRO A 199 18.24 30.78 12.97
CA PRO A 199 19.10 31.87 12.49
C PRO A 199 20.31 31.40 11.68
N TYR A 200 20.54 30.09 11.60
CA TYR A 200 21.60 29.46 10.83
C TYR A 200 21.01 28.33 9.99
N THR A 201 21.70 27.95 8.92
CA THR A 201 21.28 26.83 8.07
C THR A 201 21.99 25.56 8.50
N MET A 202 21.23 24.52 8.85
CA MET A 202 21.77 23.23 9.25
C MET A 202 20.83 22.12 8.82
N VAL A 203 21.40 21.03 8.33
CA VAL A 203 20.71 19.75 8.16
C VAL A 203 21.43 18.72 9.03
N LYS A 204 20.70 18.08 9.94
CA LYS A 204 21.24 17.04 10.82
C LYS A 204 20.42 15.77 10.68
N ASP A 205 21.08 14.68 10.32
CA ASP A 205 20.51 13.32 10.46
C ASP A 205 20.75 12.84 11.90
N HIS A 206 19.73 12.32 12.55
CA HIS A 206 19.81 11.87 13.94
C HIS A 206 20.20 10.40 14.09
N ARG A 207 20.39 9.71 12.97
CA ARG A 207 20.76 8.28 12.92
C ARG A 207 22.24 8.05 12.69
N THR A 208 22.96 9.09 12.26
CA THR A 208 24.41 9.06 11.97
C THR A 208 25.21 9.98 12.88
#